data_af331cb9d76a6df04f985781bc71c108
#
_entry.id   af331cb9d76a6df04f985781bc71c108
#
_cell.length_a   1.000
_cell.length_b   1.000
_cell.length_c   1.000
_cell.angle_alpha   90.00
_cell.angle_beta   90.00
_cell.angle_gamma   90.00
#
_symmetry.space_group_name_H-M   'P 1'
#
loop_
_entity.id
_entity.type
_entity.pdbx_description
1 polymer ?
#
loop_
_entity_poly.entity_id
_entity_poly.type
_entity_poly.pdbx_seq_one_letter_code
_entity_poly.pdbx_strand_id
1 'polypeptide(L)'
;MLEVYHCCVPFKVSTCTSMYQSYWRPWEESKRDIWVREKPKDCYTAKDFEFFNEELWDYDFQHLFAPWLRMQKKCKRVCCLVGIRTQESFNRWRSIHSDRNYKRLAYYKWTHRLDHHIYNAYPIYDWKTTDIWTANGKFKWTYNHLYDLYYQAGIPIAHQRVASPFISQAISALKVYRIIDPDTWGKMLGRVNGVNFAGMYGRTMAMGWRMIKCPPGFSWQEYM
;
A
#
# COMPACT_ATOMS: atom_id res chain seq x y z
N MET A 1 -25.70 6.45 -5.61
CA MET A 1 -24.74 5.54 -6.29
C MET A 1 -23.35 6.06 -6.01
N LEU A 2 -22.41 5.24 -5.59
CA LEU A 2 -21.02 5.65 -5.40
C LEU A 2 -20.34 5.73 -6.78
N GLU A 3 -19.59 6.80 -7.00
CA GLU A 3 -18.75 6.95 -8.18
C GLU A 3 -17.38 6.33 -7.91
N VAL A 4 -16.92 5.46 -8.80
CA VAL A 4 -15.66 4.72 -8.65
C VAL A 4 -14.67 5.19 -9.70
N TYR A 5 -13.48 5.61 -9.28
CA TYR A 5 -12.37 5.98 -10.15
C TYR A 5 -11.32 4.87 -10.15
N HIS A 6 -11.27 4.09 -11.20
CA HIS A 6 -10.19 3.11 -11.41
C HIS A 6 -9.01 3.82 -12.06
N CYS A 7 -8.00 4.19 -11.29
CA CYS A 7 -6.83 4.91 -11.78
C CYS A 7 -5.70 3.93 -12.13
N CYS A 8 -5.41 3.78 -13.42
CA CYS A 8 -4.35 2.92 -13.95
C CYS A 8 -3.20 3.78 -14.50
N VAL A 9 -2.41 4.32 -13.60
CA VAL A 9 -1.39 5.34 -13.89
C VAL A 9 0.02 4.74 -13.69
N PRO A 10 0.97 4.94 -14.63
CA PRO A 10 2.33 4.40 -14.55
C PRO A 10 3.27 5.27 -13.70
N PHE A 11 2.86 5.64 -12.49
CA PHE A 11 3.72 6.35 -11.53
C PHE A 11 4.81 5.43 -10.97
N LYS A 12 5.82 6.00 -10.33
CA LYS A 12 6.88 5.26 -9.66
C LYS A 12 6.36 4.61 -8.38
N VAL A 13 6.58 3.31 -8.24
CA VAL A 13 6.32 2.54 -7.02
C VAL A 13 7.63 1.95 -6.53
N SER A 14 7.97 2.17 -5.28
CA SER A 14 9.22 1.69 -4.70
C SER A 14 9.34 0.16 -4.71
N THR A 15 10.58 -0.34 -4.84
CA THR A 15 10.92 -1.76 -4.72
C THR A 15 12.13 -1.95 -3.83
N CYS A 16 12.19 -3.07 -3.13
CA CYS A 16 13.33 -3.48 -2.31
C CYS A 16 13.95 -4.81 -2.76
N THR A 17 13.59 -5.29 -3.95
CA THR A 17 14.04 -6.59 -4.45
C THR A 17 15.44 -6.56 -5.07
N SER A 18 15.92 -5.38 -5.48
CA SER A 18 17.21 -5.18 -6.12
C SER A 18 17.84 -3.84 -5.73
N MET A 19 19.16 -3.82 -5.63
CA MET A 19 19.93 -2.58 -5.47
C MET A 19 20.00 -1.75 -6.78
N TYR A 20 19.76 -2.38 -7.92
CA TYR A 20 19.89 -1.76 -9.25
C TYR A 20 18.57 -1.18 -9.77
N GLN A 21 17.45 -1.49 -9.12
CA GLN A 21 16.14 -1.00 -9.50
C GLN A 21 15.39 -0.54 -8.24
N SER A 22 15.33 0.76 -8.00
CA SER A 22 14.68 1.33 -6.81
C SER A 22 13.16 1.49 -6.96
N TYR A 23 12.66 1.46 -8.17
CA TYR A 23 11.22 1.56 -8.46
C TYR A 23 10.83 0.74 -9.68
N TRP A 24 9.54 0.53 -9.85
CA TRP A 24 8.90 0.01 -11.05
C TRP A 24 7.65 0.85 -11.37
N ARG A 25 7.11 0.71 -12.57
CA ARG A 25 5.89 1.42 -12.99
C ARG A 25 4.80 0.42 -13.35
N PRO A 26 3.65 0.39 -12.63
CA PRO A 26 2.50 -0.37 -13.08
C PRO A 26 2.02 0.17 -14.44
N TRP A 27 1.48 -0.70 -15.27
CA TRP A 27 0.95 -0.36 -16.61
C TRP A 27 1.87 0.48 -17.50
N GLU A 28 3.18 0.31 -17.40
CA GLU A 28 4.17 0.87 -18.31
C GLU A 28 3.98 0.27 -19.71
N GLU A 29 3.68 1.11 -20.72
CA GLU A 29 3.30 0.64 -22.07
C GLU A 29 4.41 -0.16 -22.76
N SER A 30 5.67 0.20 -22.55
CA SER A 30 6.82 -0.53 -23.11
C SER A 30 6.94 -1.98 -22.59
N LYS A 31 6.20 -2.34 -21.56
CA LYS A 31 6.20 -3.67 -20.93
C LYS A 31 4.81 -4.29 -20.90
N ARG A 32 3.97 -3.97 -21.87
CA ARG A 32 2.58 -4.40 -21.92
C ARG A 32 2.42 -5.92 -21.86
N ASP A 33 3.25 -6.66 -22.56
CA ASP A 33 3.18 -8.12 -22.66
C ASP A 33 3.40 -8.84 -21.31
N ILE A 34 4.01 -8.13 -20.36
CA ILE A 34 4.28 -8.65 -19.00
C ILE A 34 3.58 -7.83 -17.92
N TRP A 35 2.49 -7.15 -18.24
CA TRP A 35 1.63 -6.58 -17.20
C TRP A 35 1.08 -7.69 -16.31
N VAL A 36 1.20 -7.49 -15.01
CA VAL A 36 0.64 -8.43 -14.04
C VAL A 36 -0.89 -8.48 -14.13
N ARG A 37 -1.50 -7.34 -14.47
CA ARG A 37 -2.94 -7.20 -14.62
C ARG A 37 -3.28 -6.25 -15.75
N GLU A 38 -4.29 -6.61 -16.53
CA GLU A 38 -4.85 -5.72 -17.55
C GLU A 38 -5.59 -4.53 -16.94
N LYS A 39 -5.61 -3.43 -17.68
CA LYS A 39 -6.41 -2.25 -17.31
C LYS A 39 -7.90 -2.55 -17.45
N PRO A 40 -8.74 -2.15 -16.48
CA PRO A 40 -10.20 -2.12 -16.69
C PRO A 40 -10.57 -1.24 -17.88
N LYS A 41 -11.67 -1.56 -18.56
CA LYS A 41 -12.09 -0.82 -19.78
C LYS A 41 -12.29 0.67 -19.53
N ASP A 42 -12.90 1.04 -18.40
CA ASP A 42 -13.28 2.41 -18.06
C ASP A 42 -12.35 3.01 -16.99
N CYS A 43 -11.03 2.75 -17.09
CA CYS A 43 -10.08 3.30 -16.13
C CYS A 43 -9.56 4.67 -16.56
N TYR A 44 -9.27 5.50 -15.57
CA TYR A 44 -8.51 6.72 -15.74
C TYR A 44 -7.02 6.38 -15.93
N THR A 45 -6.41 7.04 -16.90
CA THR A 45 -5.01 6.83 -17.28
C THR A 45 -4.20 8.10 -17.03
N ALA A 46 -2.91 8.07 -17.30
CA ALA A 46 -2.05 9.26 -17.19
C ALA A 46 -2.57 10.49 -17.93
N LYS A 47 -3.27 10.28 -19.06
CA LYS A 47 -3.81 11.36 -19.91
C LYS A 47 -4.98 12.12 -19.27
N ASP A 48 -5.64 11.50 -18.30
CA ASP A 48 -6.82 12.07 -17.64
C ASP A 48 -6.43 12.99 -16.48
N PHE A 49 -5.14 13.04 -16.12
CA PHE A 49 -4.61 13.83 -15.02
C PHE A 49 -3.61 14.87 -15.51
N GLU A 50 -4.01 16.12 -15.54
CA GLU A 50 -3.17 17.27 -15.97
C GLU A 50 -1.89 17.41 -15.13
N PHE A 51 -1.91 16.93 -13.89
CA PHE A 51 -0.77 16.97 -12.98
C PHE A 51 0.20 15.79 -13.15
N PHE A 52 -0.12 14.81 -14.01
CA PHE A 52 0.75 13.65 -14.20
C PHE A 52 2.03 14.03 -14.93
N ASN A 53 3.13 13.51 -14.43
CA ASN A 53 4.43 13.48 -15.11
C ASN A 53 5.15 12.16 -14.78
N GLU A 54 6.15 11.81 -15.57
CA GLU A 54 6.85 10.52 -15.43
C GLU A 54 7.70 10.39 -14.16
N GLU A 55 8.01 11.49 -13.50
CA GLU A 55 8.76 11.48 -12.24
C GLU A 55 7.89 11.27 -11.00
N LEU A 56 6.58 11.27 -11.19
CA LEU A 56 5.59 11.17 -10.11
C LEU A 56 5.68 9.83 -9.37
N TRP A 57 5.67 9.88 -8.05
CA TRP A 57 5.56 8.72 -7.19
C TRP A 57 4.11 8.44 -6.79
N ASP A 58 3.84 7.23 -6.35
CA ASP A 58 2.50 6.81 -5.88
C ASP A 58 1.96 7.71 -4.75
N TYR A 59 2.82 8.15 -3.83
CA TYR A 59 2.46 9.09 -2.76
C TYR A 59 2.09 10.47 -3.30
N ASP A 60 2.84 10.98 -4.26
CA ASP A 60 2.56 12.27 -4.88
C ASP A 60 1.24 12.24 -5.62
N PHE A 61 0.95 11.14 -6.34
CA PHE A 61 -0.34 10.95 -6.99
C PHE A 61 -1.49 11.01 -5.97
N GLN A 62 -1.38 10.33 -4.84
CA GLN A 62 -2.40 10.37 -3.78
C GLN A 62 -2.63 11.78 -3.23
N HIS A 63 -1.55 12.55 -3.07
CA HIS A 63 -1.65 13.94 -2.60
C HIS A 63 -2.27 14.88 -3.64
N LEU A 64 -2.01 14.68 -4.92
CA LEU A 64 -2.52 15.51 -6.00
C LEU A 64 -3.94 15.13 -6.44
N PHE A 65 -4.35 13.88 -6.22
CA PHE A 65 -5.68 13.40 -6.60
C PHE A 65 -6.81 14.14 -5.87
N ALA A 66 -6.70 14.38 -4.58
CA ALA A 66 -7.74 15.04 -3.81
C ALA A 66 -7.97 16.52 -4.22
N PRO A 67 -6.92 17.35 -4.44
CA PRO A 67 -7.06 18.66 -5.06
C PRO A 67 -7.72 18.62 -6.45
N TRP A 68 -7.26 17.72 -7.31
CA TRP A 68 -7.82 17.53 -8.64
C TRP A 68 -9.32 17.17 -8.56
N LEU A 69 -9.68 16.18 -7.75
CA LEU A 69 -11.08 15.77 -7.57
C LEU A 69 -11.95 16.93 -7.06
N ARG A 70 -11.42 17.72 -6.12
CA ARG A 70 -12.10 18.90 -5.61
C ARG A 70 -12.44 19.89 -6.73
N MET A 71 -11.52 20.12 -7.66
CA MET A 71 -11.73 21.01 -8.80
C MET A 71 -12.76 20.42 -9.78
N GLN A 72 -12.63 19.15 -10.13
CA GLN A 72 -13.57 18.45 -11.03
C GLN A 72 -15.01 18.46 -10.49
N LYS A 73 -15.18 18.24 -9.19
CA LYS A 73 -16.49 18.21 -8.53
C LYS A 73 -16.97 19.58 -8.05
N LYS A 74 -16.18 20.65 -8.23
CA LYS A 74 -16.49 22.02 -7.78
C LYS A 74 -16.95 22.09 -6.33
N CYS A 75 -16.40 21.23 -5.47
CA CYS A 75 -16.79 21.16 -4.06
C CYS A 75 -15.92 22.04 -3.18
N LYS A 76 -16.47 22.52 -2.06
CA LYS A 76 -15.74 23.38 -1.11
C LYS A 76 -14.63 22.62 -0.38
N ARG A 77 -14.88 21.37 -0.01
CA ARG A 77 -13.96 20.54 0.78
C ARG A 77 -13.98 19.09 0.31
N VAL A 78 -12.86 18.41 0.46
CA VAL A 78 -12.72 16.97 0.23
C VAL A 78 -12.21 16.33 1.52
N CYS A 79 -12.80 15.20 1.89
CA CYS A 79 -12.31 14.35 2.96
C CYS A 79 -11.97 12.97 2.38
N CYS A 80 -10.70 12.60 2.48
CA CYS A 80 -10.21 11.28 2.10
C CYS A 80 -10.38 10.32 3.27
N LEU A 81 -11.19 9.28 3.10
CA LEU A 81 -11.29 8.19 4.08
C LEU A 81 -10.16 7.19 3.81
N VAL A 82 -9.27 7.03 4.78
CA VAL A 82 -8.08 6.18 4.65
C VAL A 82 -8.14 5.06 5.68
N GLY A 83 -8.06 3.82 5.21
CA GLY A 83 -8.16 2.62 6.03
C GLY A 83 -6.89 2.29 6.82
N ILE A 84 -6.18 3.28 7.36
CA ILE A 84 -4.99 3.07 8.19
C ILE A 84 -5.41 2.62 9.59
N ARG A 85 -4.67 1.61 10.11
CA ARG A 85 -4.80 1.12 11.48
C ARG A 85 -3.48 1.26 12.23
N THR A 86 -3.53 1.70 13.47
CA THR A 86 -2.34 1.89 14.32
C THR A 86 -1.58 0.60 14.58
N GLN A 87 -2.29 -0.54 14.62
CA GLN A 87 -1.70 -1.87 14.82
C GLN A 87 -0.74 -2.30 13.68
N GLU A 88 -0.86 -1.72 12.50
CA GLU A 88 -0.12 -2.21 11.33
C GLU A 88 1.37 -1.87 11.35
N SER A 89 1.75 -0.74 11.92
CA SER A 89 3.15 -0.34 12.11
C SER A 89 3.29 0.87 13.02
N PHE A 90 4.48 1.02 13.62
CA PHE A 90 4.81 2.20 14.41
C PHE A 90 4.68 3.51 13.59
N ASN A 91 5.08 3.51 12.33
CA ASN A 91 4.92 4.69 11.47
C ASN A 91 3.45 5.10 11.30
N ARG A 92 2.53 4.13 11.17
CA ARG A 92 1.09 4.42 11.08
C ARG A 92 0.53 4.90 12.40
N TRP A 93 0.95 4.31 13.51
CA TRP A 93 0.62 4.80 14.84
C TRP A 93 1.09 6.25 15.02
N ARG A 94 2.35 6.52 14.69
CA ARG A 94 2.94 7.88 14.78
C ARG A 94 2.23 8.89 13.90
N SER A 95 1.83 8.53 12.68
CA SER A 95 1.13 9.43 11.76
C SER A 95 -0.21 9.90 12.31
N ILE A 96 -0.87 9.08 13.14
CA ILE A 96 -2.16 9.42 13.75
C ILE A 96 -1.96 10.17 15.09
N HIS A 97 -0.94 9.79 15.88
CA HIS A 97 -0.72 10.34 17.22
C HIS A 97 0.23 11.54 17.26
N SER A 98 0.91 11.85 16.16
CA SER A 98 1.82 13.01 16.09
C SER A 98 1.04 14.31 16.11
N ASP A 99 1.31 15.16 17.09
CA ASP A 99 0.71 16.50 17.20
C ASP A 99 1.47 17.57 16.38
N ARG A 100 2.61 17.22 15.79
CA ARG A 100 3.60 18.22 15.35
C ARG A 100 3.19 19.07 14.14
N ASN A 101 2.33 18.64 13.25
CA ASN A 101 2.11 19.39 12.01
C ASN A 101 0.65 19.36 11.50
N TYR A 102 -0.29 18.83 12.25
CA TYR A 102 -1.62 18.58 11.71
C TYR A 102 -2.68 19.29 12.53
N LYS A 103 -3.32 20.22 11.91
CA LYS A 103 -4.54 20.78 12.48
C LYS A 103 -5.64 19.74 12.30
N ARG A 104 -6.17 19.26 13.39
CA ARG A 104 -7.28 18.29 13.41
C ARG A 104 -8.59 18.99 13.05
N LEU A 105 -9.51 18.25 12.40
CA LEU A 105 -10.87 18.73 12.22
C LEU A 105 -11.60 18.59 13.57
N ALA A 106 -11.97 19.69 14.19
CA ALA A 106 -12.78 19.77 15.41
C ALA A 106 -12.26 18.84 16.48
N TYR A 107 -11.32 18.66 17.10
CA TYR A 107 -10.85 17.74 18.18
C TYR A 107 -10.82 16.24 17.84
N TYR A 108 -11.25 15.82 16.64
CA TYR A 108 -11.21 14.41 16.28
C TYR A 108 -9.78 13.95 15.99
N LYS A 109 -9.21 13.15 16.91
CA LYS A 109 -7.84 12.62 16.85
C LYS A 109 -7.54 11.80 15.58
N TRP A 110 -8.57 11.20 15.00
CA TRP A 110 -8.51 10.40 13.78
C TRP A 110 -8.67 11.20 12.49
N THR A 111 -8.51 12.53 12.55
CA THR A 111 -8.57 13.41 11.37
C THR A 111 -7.34 14.28 11.26
N HIS A 112 -6.87 14.50 10.04
CA HIS A 112 -5.78 15.43 9.75
C HIS A 112 -6.19 16.40 8.65
N ARG A 113 -5.92 17.68 8.86
CA ARG A 113 -6.06 18.69 7.84
C ARG A 113 -4.75 18.78 7.05
N LEU A 114 -4.78 18.39 5.78
CA LEU A 114 -3.63 18.47 4.87
C LEU A 114 -3.49 19.88 4.29
N ASP A 115 -4.63 20.50 3.96
CA ASP A 115 -4.75 21.84 3.40
C ASP A 115 -6.03 22.51 3.91
N HIS A 116 -6.27 23.77 3.55
CA HIS A 116 -7.49 24.51 3.91
C HIS A 116 -8.79 23.81 3.51
N HIS A 117 -8.75 22.99 2.48
CA HIS A 117 -9.91 22.32 1.90
C HIS A 117 -9.83 20.81 1.85
N ILE A 118 -8.71 20.20 2.29
CA ILE A 118 -8.45 18.77 2.15
C ILE A 118 -8.14 18.18 3.51
N TYR A 119 -8.83 17.10 3.81
CA TYR A 119 -8.75 16.39 5.09
C TYR A 119 -8.54 14.91 4.84
N ASN A 120 -7.77 14.26 5.71
CA ASN A 120 -7.76 12.81 5.84
C ASN A 120 -8.54 12.43 7.10
N ALA A 121 -9.29 11.35 7.01
CA ALA A 121 -9.97 10.73 8.13
C ALA A 121 -9.64 9.24 8.18
N TYR A 122 -9.36 8.73 9.37
CA TYR A 122 -8.94 7.35 9.64
C TYR A 122 -9.99 6.63 10.50
N PRO A 123 -11.16 6.29 9.95
CA PRO A 123 -12.32 5.84 10.73
C PRO A 123 -12.11 4.51 11.47
N ILE A 124 -11.14 3.70 11.04
CA ILE A 124 -10.82 2.40 11.62
C ILE A 124 -9.42 2.37 12.25
N TYR A 125 -8.89 3.53 12.66
CA TYR A 125 -7.51 3.65 13.13
C TYR A 125 -7.18 2.79 14.37
N ASP A 126 -8.15 2.54 15.20
CA ASP A 126 -8.05 1.76 16.45
C ASP A 126 -8.44 0.29 16.29
N TRP A 127 -8.89 -0.12 15.10
CA TRP A 127 -9.27 -1.51 14.84
C TRP A 127 -8.07 -2.44 14.80
N LYS A 128 -8.24 -3.63 15.36
CA LYS A 128 -7.30 -4.74 15.20
C LYS A 128 -7.56 -5.51 13.90
N THR A 129 -6.61 -6.32 13.48
CA THR A 129 -6.81 -7.23 12.32
C THR A 129 -7.98 -8.18 12.55
N THR A 130 -8.16 -8.66 13.77
CA THR A 130 -9.29 -9.49 14.18
C THR A 130 -10.63 -8.79 14.02
N ASP A 131 -10.69 -7.49 14.31
CA ASP A 131 -11.93 -6.72 14.21
C ASP A 131 -12.39 -6.60 12.74
N ILE A 132 -11.41 -6.42 11.80
CA ILE A 132 -11.69 -6.41 10.35
C ILE A 132 -12.31 -7.75 9.92
N TRP A 133 -11.73 -8.88 10.33
CA TRP A 133 -12.25 -10.20 9.96
C TRP A 133 -13.58 -10.51 10.63
N THR A 134 -13.76 -10.09 11.87
CA THR A 134 -15.05 -10.21 12.58
C THR A 134 -16.14 -9.41 11.89
N ALA A 135 -15.84 -8.16 11.51
CA ALA A 135 -16.77 -7.31 10.77
C ALA A 135 -17.09 -7.91 9.41
N ASN A 136 -16.04 -8.38 8.66
CA ASN A 136 -16.24 -9.03 7.37
C ASN A 136 -17.18 -10.24 7.49
N GLY A 137 -16.94 -11.12 8.44
CA GLY A 137 -17.78 -12.31 8.68
C GLY A 137 -19.21 -11.94 9.08
N LYS A 138 -19.38 -10.90 9.91
CA LYS A 138 -20.70 -10.43 10.37
C LYS A 138 -21.53 -9.80 9.25
N PHE A 139 -20.88 -8.96 8.41
CA PHE A 139 -21.57 -8.19 7.36
C PHE A 139 -21.46 -8.82 5.99
N LYS A 140 -20.75 -9.94 5.87
CA LYS A 140 -20.54 -10.69 4.62
C LYS A 140 -20.03 -9.82 3.47
N TRP A 141 -19.07 -8.97 3.76
CA TRP A 141 -18.43 -8.13 2.75
C TRP A 141 -17.60 -8.98 1.78
N THR A 142 -17.57 -8.58 0.53
CA THR A 142 -16.60 -9.10 -0.43
C THR A 142 -15.19 -8.68 -0.08
N TYR A 143 -14.24 -9.59 -0.22
CA TYR A 143 -12.81 -9.32 0.03
C TYR A 143 -11.93 -10.01 -1.02
N ASN A 144 -10.66 -9.69 -1.05
CA ASN A 144 -9.71 -10.28 -1.98
C ASN A 144 -9.36 -11.71 -1.54
N HIS A 145 -9.70 -12.71 -2.38
CA HIS A 145 -9.43 -14.12 -2.11
C HIS A 145 -7.95 -14.49 -1.98
N LEU A 146 -7.03 -13.59 -2.32
CA LEU A 146 -5.61 -13.77 -2.03
C LEU A 146 -5.35 -13.98 -0.52
N TYR A 147 -6.20 -13.43 0.35
CA TYR A 147 -6.10 -13.68 1.78
C TYR A 147 -6.34 -15.16 2.15
N ASP A 148 -7.26 -15.82 1.47
CA ASP A 148 -7.52 -17.25 1.67
C ASP A 148 -6.30 -18.09 1.26
N LEU A 149 -5.70 -17.75 0.11
CA LEU A 149 -4.50 -18.41 -0.38
C LEU A 149 -3.30 -18.20 0.57
N TYR A 150 -3.15 -17.00 1.11
CA TYR A 150 -2.13 -16.72 2.12
C TYR A 150 -2.35 -17.52 3.39
N TYR A 151 -3.59 -17.65 3.84
CA TYR A 151 -3.95 -18.43 5.01
C TYR A 151 -3.64 -19.91 4.79
N GLN A 152 -4.07 -20.48 3.66
CA GLN A 152 -3.77 -21.87 3.27
C GLN A 152 -2.27 -22.13 3.14
N ALA A 153 -1.51 -21.14 2.69
CA ALA A 153 -0.04 -21.21 2.62
C ALA A 153 0.65 -21.01 3.99
N GLY A 154 -0.11 -20.92 5.10
CA GLY A 154 0.42 -20.79 6.45
C GLY A 154 0.97 -19.42 6.80
N ILE A 155 0.64 -18.36 6.05
CA ILE A 155 1.04 -17.00 6.41
C ILE A 155 0.15 -16.50 7.56
N PRO A 156 0.74 -16.11 8.70
CA PRO A 156 -0.04 -15.57 9.82
C PRO A 156 -0.88 -14.36 9.43
N ILE A 157 -2.10 -14.25 9.92
CA ILE A 157 -3.06 -13.18 9.58
C ILE A 157 -2.46 -11.77 9.74
N ALA A 158 -1.63 -11.57 10.75
CA ALA A 158 -0.96 -10.28 10.98
C ALA A 158 0.06 -9.90 9.89
N HIS A 159 0.52 -10.87 9.10
CA HIS A 159 1.50 -10.69 8.01
C HIS A 159 0.88 -10.76 6.62
N GLN A 160 -0.39 -11.07 6.50
CA GLN A 160 -1.10 -11.09 5.24
C GLN A 160 -1.36 -9.67 4.76
N ARG A 161 -0.75 -9.29 3.63
CA ARG A 161 -0.88 -7.96 3.05
C ARG A 161 -1.07 -8.06 1.55
N VAL A 162 -2.18 -7.58 1.06
CA VAL A 162 -2.42 -7.39 -0.37
C VAL A 162 -1.94 -5.99 -0.74
N ALA A 163 -0.69 -5.91 -1.16
CA ALA A 163 0.00 -4.68 -1.54
C ALA A 163 0.96 -4.99 -2.70
N SER A 164 1.73 -4.00 -3.17
CA SER A 164 2.83 -4.29 -4.09
C SER A 164 3.74 -5.37 -3.51
N PRO A 165 3.95 -6.50 -4.19
CA PRO A 165 4.73 -7.62 -3.65
C PRO A 165 6.22 -7.31 -3.54
N PHE A 166 6.68 -6.20 -4.12
CA PHE A 166 8.09 -5.82 -4.20
C PHE A 166 8.56 -4.91 -3.07
N ILE A 167 7.68 -4.51 -2.17
CA ILE A 167 8.02 -3.68 -1.00
C ILE A 167 8.45 -4.55 0.20
N SER A 168 9.23 -3.98 1.11
CA SER A 168 9.78 -4.67 2.27
C SER A 168 8.73 -5.37 3.14
N GLN A 169 7.54 -4.78 3.25
CA GLN A 169 6.43 -5.32 4.04
C GLN A 169 5.80 -6.58 3.42
N ALA A 170 5.88 -6.74 2.10
CA ALA A 170 5.28 -7.84 1.35
C ALA A 170 6.29 -8.94 0.96
N ILE A 171 7.59 -8.70 1.14
CA ILE A 171 8.66 -9.61 0.69
C ILE A 171 8.53 -11.03 1.27
N SER A 172 7.97 -11.16 2.46
CA SER A 172 7.75 -12.47 3.10
C SER A 172 6.69 -13.32 2.37
N ALA A 173 5.75 -12.68 1.70
CA ALA A 173 4.72 -13.35 0.91
C ALA A 173 5.14 -13.56 -0.55
N LEU A 174 6.20 -12.91 -1.01
CA LEU A 174 6.63 -12.94 -2.41
C LEU A 174 6.86 -14.37 -2.92
N LYS A 175 7.52 -15.23 -2.12
CA LYS A 175 7.79 -16.62 -2.47
C LYS A 175 6.52 -17.45 -2.71
N VAL A 176 5.40 -17.06 -2.11
CA VAL A 176 4.13 -17.80 -2.17
C VAL A 176 3.53 -17.71 -3.56
N TYR A 177 3.73 -16.61 -4.28
CA TYR A 177 3.25 -16.43 -5.66
C TYR A 177 3.74 -17.54 -6.60
N ARG A 178 4.92 -18.10 -6.37
CA ARG A 178 5.44 -19.24 -7.16
C ARG A 178 4.52 -20.46 -7.14
N ILE A 179 3.75 -20.61 -6.08
CA ILE A 179 2.88 -21.76 -5.83
C ILE A 179 1.43 -21.43 -6.18
N ILE A 180 0.94 -20.26 -5.74
CA ILE A 180 -0.47 -19.90 -5.85
C ILE A 180 -0.82 -19.35 -7.22
N ASP A 181 0.14 -18.72 -7.92
CA ASP A 181 -0.06 -18.12 -9.24
C ASP A 181 1.27 -18.06 -10.02
N PRO A 182 1.68 -19.19 -10.65
CA PRO A 182 2.94 -19.27 -11.39
C PRO A 182 3.02 -18.32 -12.59
N ASP A 183 1.88 -18.03 -13.25
CA ASP A 183 1.83 -17.12 -14.40
C ASP A 183 2.13 -15.68 -13.97
N THR A 184 1.47 -15.22 -12.91
CA THR A 184 1.77 -13.92 -12.29
C THR A 184 3.22 -13.87 -11.81
N TRP A 185 3.74 -14.95 -11.22
CA TRP A 185 5.15 -15.05 -10.84
C TRP A 185 6.09 -14.83 -12.03
N GLY A 186 5.83 -15.49 -13.17
CA GLY A 186 6.60 -15.32 -14.42
C GLY A 186 6.63 -13.85 -14.87
N LYS A 187 5.49 -13.18 -14.87
CA LYS A 187 5.38 -11.75 -15.18
C LYS A 187 6.17 -10.88 -14.20
N MET A 188 6.10 -11.17 -12.91
CA MET A 188 6.86 -10.44 -11.87
C MET A 188 8.37 -10.52 -12.11
N LEU A 189 8.90 -11.70 -12.51
CA LEU A 189 10.32 -11.87 -12.82
C LEU A 189 10.78 -10.99 -13.98
N GLY A 190 9.93 -10.79 -14.97
CA GLY A 190 10.22 -9.92 -16.11
C GLY A 190 10.07 -8.42 -15.80
N ARG A 191 9.29 -8.09 -14.76
CA ARG A 191 8.96 -6.69 -14.42
C ARG A 191 9.98 -6.03 -13.49
N VAL A 192 10.50 -6.76 -12.52
CA VAL A 192 11.33 -6.18 -11.46
C VAL A 192 12.57 -7.04 -11.22
N ASN A 193 13.73 -6.42 -11.28
CA ASN A 193 14.99 -7.10 -11.04
C ASN A 193 15.08 -7.64 -9.61
N GLY A 194 15.71 -8.79 -9.47
CA GLY A 194 15.98 -9.41 -8.17
C GLY A 194 14.78 -10.11 -7.53
N VAL A 195 13.61 -10.17 -8.17
CA VAL A 195 12.40 -10.81 -7.63
C VAL A 195 12.65 -12.27 -7.28
N ASN A 196 13.33 -13.04 -8.14
CA ASN A 196 13.64 -14.43 -7.84
C ASN A 196 14.53 -14.57 -6.60
N PHE A 197 15.59 -13.79 -6.51
CA PHE A 197 16.49 -13.77 -5.36
C PHE A 197 15.74 -13.34 -4.09
N ALA A 198 14.96 -12.28 -4.16
CA ALA A 198 14.15 -11.80 -3.05
C ALA A 198 13.09 -12.81 -2.61
N GLY A 199 12.49 -13.54 -3.54
CA GLY A 199 11.54 -14.61 -3.25
C GLY A 199 12.16 -15.82 -2.53
N MET A 200 13.42 -16.10 -2.81
CA MET A 200 14.16 -17.20 -2.13
C MET A 200 14.77 -16.75 -0.80
N TYR A 201 15.41 -15.60 -0.80
CA TYR A 201 16.26 -15.13 0.31
C TYR A 201 15.70 -13.92 1.05
N GLY A 202 14.46 -13.52 0.76
CA GLY A 202 13.78 -12.42 1.46
C GLY A 202 13.77 -12.64 2.98
N ARG A 203 14.11 -11.60 3.74
CA ARG A 203 14.27 -11.64 5.20
C ARG A 203 15.40 -12.58 5.71
N THR A 204 16.35 -12.91 4.88
CA THR A 204 17.57 -13.60 5.31
C THR A 204 18.76 -12.65 5.33
N MET A 205 19.85 -13.07 5.92
CA MET A 205 21.11 -12.30 5.95
C MET A 205 21.67 -12.04 4.54
N ALA A 206 21.35 -12.91 3.56
CA ALA A 206 21.75 -12.74 2.17
C ALA A 206 21.19 -11.47 1.52
N MET A 207 20.06 -10.92 2.02
CA MET A 207 19.50 -9.64 1.61
C MET A 207 19.79 -8.51 2.61
N GLY A 208 20.81 -8.64 3.43
CA GLY A 208 21.16 -7.64 4.45
C GLY A 208 20.18 -7.55 5.62
N TRP A 209 19.25 -8.50 5.72
CA TRP A 209 18.30 -8.52 6.81
C TRP A 209 19.01 -8.92 8.11
N ARG A 210 19.03 -8.02 9.08
CA ARG A 210 19.53 -8.28 10.43
C ARG A 210 18.36 -8.38 11.39
N MET A 211 18.30 -9.46 12.16
CA MET A 211 17.40 -9.54 13.32
C MET A 211 17.98 -8.67 14.44
N ILE A 212 17.47 -7.46 14.54
CA ILE A 212 17.78 -6.58 15.67
C ILE A 212 16.95 -7.08 16.85
N LYS A 213 17.63 -7.47 17.92
CA LYS A 213 17.00 -7.80 19.20
C LYS A 213 17.05 -6.59 20.10
N CYS A 214 15.93 -6.28 20.75
CA CYS A 214 15.93 -5.25 21.77
C CYS A 214 16.85 -5.70 22.92
N PRO A 215 17.81 -4.87 23.37
CA PRO A 215 18.66 -5.21 24.49
C PRO A 215 17.85 -5.52 25.76
N PRO A 216 18.32 -6.42 26.62
CA PRO A 216 17.67 -6.66 27.89
C PRO A 216 17.55 -5.37 28.71
N GLY A 217 16.37 -5.13 29.27
CA GLY A 217 16.10 -3.94 30.08
C GLY A 217 15.62 -2.72 29.32
N PHE A 218 15.55 -2.76 27.98
CA PHE A 218 15.00 -1.69 27.15
C PHE A 218 13.67 -2.10 26.54
N SER A 219 12.73 -1.16 26.46
CA SER A 219 11.59 -1.28 25.56
C SER A 219 12.01 -0.89 24.14
N TRP A 220 11.25 -1.33 23.10
CA TRP A 220 11.50 -0.91 21.72
C TRP A 220 11.39 0.62 21.53
N GLN A 221 10.59 1.29 22.38
CA GLN A 221 10.42 2.74 22.34
C GLN A 221 11.68 3.48 22.83
N GLU A 222 12.36 2.93 23.84
CA GLU A 222 13.61 3.51 24.36
C GLU A 222 14.81 3.19 23.49
N TYR A 223 14.78 2.05 22.78
CA TYR A 223 15.89 1.63 21.92
C TYR A 223 15.87 2.34 20.55
N MET A 224 14.71 2.81 20.06
CA MET A 224 14.53 3.50 18.78
C MET A 224 14.50 5.01 18.91
#